data_fb2b2a927b1e9858dd063493d6b23273
#
_entry.id   fb2b2a927b1e9858dd063493d6b23273
#
_cell.length_a   1.000
_cell.length_b   1.000
_cell.length_c   1.000
_cell.angle_alpha   90.00
_cell.angle_beta   90.00
_cell.angle_gamma   90.00
#
_symmetry.space_group_name_H-M   'P 1'
#
loop_
_entity.id
_entity.type
_entity.pdbx_description
1 polymer ?
#
loop_
_entity_poly.entity_id
_entity_poly.type
_entity_poly.pdbx_seq_one_letter_code
_entity_poly.pdbx_strand_id
1 'polypeptide(L)'
;MNESTYGVAQLRPYSHDQVRIRSADPFVAPEIQPNYLADERDRAELLPGIQFTRRLFAAPALARYLQIETFPGPSAASDDALLDDARSTGNRLSPGKCR
;
A
#
# COMPACT_ATOMS: atom_id res chain seq x y z
N MET A 1 24.55 -3.37 2.53
CA MET A 1 23.40 -3.66 3.41
C MET A 1 22.27 -4.23 2.55
N ASN A 2 21.74 -5.36 2.91
CA ASN A 2 20.64 -5.98 2.18
C ASN A 2 19.31 -5.45 2.72
N GLU A 3 18.44 -5.03 1.82
CA GLU A 3 17.08 -4.63 2.18
C GLU A 3 16.10 -5.74 1.80
N SER A 4 15.11 -5.95 2.65
CA SER A 4 13.97 -6.81 2.37
C SER A 4 12.70 -5.99 2.39
N THR A 5 11.90 -6.15 1.36
CA THR A 5 10.62 -5.45 1.23
C THR A 5 9.48 -6.45 1.24
N TYR A 6 8.46 -6.14 2.01
CA TYR A 6 7.23 -6.92 2.05
C TYR A 6 6.04 -6.03 1.75
N GLY A 7 5.15 -6.54 0.94
CA GLY A 7 3.94 -5.85 0.56
C GLY A 7 2.70 -6.51 1.15
N VAL A 8 1.75 -5.70 1.55
CA VAL A 8 0.39 -6.12 1.89
C VAL A 8 -0.52 -5.67 0.77
N ALA A 9 -1.30 -6.57 0.22
CA ALA A 9 -2.19 -6.28 -0.88
C ALA A 9 -3.61 -6.72 -0.55
N GLN A 10 -4.55 -5.81 -0.74
CA GLN A 10 -5.96 -6.11 -0.69
C GLN A 10 -6.39 -6.65 -2.06
N LEU A 11 -6.97 -7.84 -2.09
CA LEU A 11 -7.31 -8.53 -3.33
C LEU A 11 -8.63 -8.06 -3.94
N ARG A 12 -9.56 -7.61 -3.11
CA ARG A 12 -10.90 -7.18 -3.52
C ARG A 12 -11.27 -5.86 -2.84
N PRO A 13 -10.67 -4.74 -3.29
CA PRO A 13 -10.98 -3.45 -2.70
C PRO A 13 -12.41 -3.01 -3.02
N TYR A 14 -13.00 -2.27 -2.10
CA TYR A 14 -14.30 -1.62 -2.28
C TYR A 14 -14.17 -0.27 -2.95
N SER A 15 -13.03 0.39 -2.82
CA SER A 15 -12.76 1.66 -3.49
C SER A 15 -12.69 1.47 -5.00
N HIS A 16 -13.28 2.41 -5.73
CA HIS A 16 -13.29 2.42 -7.19
C HIS A 16 -12.46 3.58 -7.71
N ASP A 17 -11.64 3.28 -8.69
CA ASP A 17 -10.92 4.25 -9.48
C ASP A 17 -11.76 4.77 -10.65
N GLN A 18 -11.32 5.87 -11.22
CA GLN A 18 -11.94 6.44 -12.41
C GLN A 18 -10.88 6.81 -13.42
N VAL A 19 -11.17 6.53 -14.69
CA VAL A 19 -10.40 7.03 -15.83
C VAL A 19 -11.38 7.78 -16.74
N ARG A 20 -11.10 9.03 -17.01
CA ARG A 20 -11.96 9.89 -17.83
C ARG A 20 -11.18 10.50 -18.97
N ILE A 21 -11.85 10.64 -20.11
CA ILE A 21 -11.33 11.44 -21.22
C ILE A 21 -11.39 12.91 -20.80
N ARG A 22 -10.25 13.58 -20.89
CA ARG A 22 -10.14 15.00 -20.51
C ARG A 22 -10.41 15.95 -21.67
N SER A 23 -10.15 15.53 -22.91
CA SER A 23 -10.25 16.34 -24.11
C SER A 23 -10.58 15.48 -25.31
N ALA A 24 -11.16 16.10 -26.34
CA ALA A 24 -11.33 15.46 -27.65
C ALA A 24 -10.00 15.25 -28.40
N ASP A 25 -8.93 15.92 -27.98
CA ASP A 25 -7.60 15.73 -28.51
C ASP A 25 -7.01 14.39 -28.02
N PRO A 26 -6.71 13.43 -28.92
CA PRO A 26 -6.20 12.13 -28.53
C PRO A 26 -4.80 12.16 -27.90
N PHE A 27 -4.07 13.26 -28.06
CA PHE A 27 -2.74 13.42 -27.45
C PHE A 27 -2.78 13.94 -26.01
N VAL A 28 -3.93 14.38 -25.53
CA VAL A 28 -4.09 14.78 -24.13
C VAL A 28 -4.29 13.54 -23.26
N ALA A 29 -3.44 13.39 -22.24
CA ALA A 29 -3.51 12.27 -21.32
C ALA A 29 -4.86 12.25 -20.58
N PRO A 30 -5.45 11.06 -20.35
CA PRO A 30 -6.69 10.95 -19.58
C PRO A 30 -6.51 11.36 -18.13
N GLU A 31 -7.60 11.75 -17.51
CA GLU A 31 -7.64 11.95 -16.07
C GLU A 31 -7.76 10.60 -15.37
N ILE A 32 -6.81 10.30 -14.49
CA ILE A 32 -6.78 9.06 -13.73
C ILE A 32 -6.91 9.40 -12.24
N GLN A 33 -7.97 8.90 -11.61
CA GLN A 33 -8.21 9.05 -10.18
C GLN A 33 -8.22 7.66 -9.53
N PRO A 34 -7.12 7.24 -8.92
CA PRO A 34 -7.03 5.89 -8.34
C PRO A 34 -7.87 5.70 -7.08
N ASN A 35 -8.17 6.76 -6.33
CA ASN A 35 -9.00 6.72 -5.12
C ASN A 35 -8.58 5.62 -4.12
N TYR A 36 -7.28 5.38 -3.96
CA TYR A 36 -6.79 4.37 -3.02
C TYR A 36 -7.25 4.67 -1.60
N LEU A 37 -7.77 3.64 -0.93
CA LEU A 37 -8.24 3.73 0.47
C LEU A 37 -9.33 4.80 0.68
N ALA A 38 -10.11 5.10 -0.33
CA ALA A 38 -11.23 6.03 -0.22
C ALA A 38 -12.38 5.43 0.60
N ASP A 39 -12.60 4.12 0.49
CA ASP A 39 -13.61 3.41 1.27
C ASP A 39 -13.05 3.02 2.65
N GLU A 40 -13.86 3.25 3.68
CA GLU A 40 -13.48 2.92 5.06
C GLU A 40 -13.21 1.42 5.26
N ARG A 41 -13.94 0.57 4.56
CA ARG A 41 -13.74 -0.88 4.61
C ARG A 41 -12.36 -1.30 4.12
N ASP A 42 -11.84 -0.62 3.11
CA ASP A 42 -10.49 -0.88 2.60
C ASP A 42 -9.44 -0.52 3.65
N ARG A 43 -9.62 0.60 4.35
CA ARG A 43 -8.74 1.00 5.44
C ARG A 43 -8.79 0.01 6.60
N ALA A 44 -9.99 -0.46 6.93
CA ALA A 44 -10.19 -1.43 8.00
C ALA A 44 -9.57 -2.80 7.70
N GLU A 45 -9.47 -3.19 6.44
CA GLU A 45 -8.82 -4.44 6.04
C GLU A 45 -7.30 -4.31 5.90
N LEU A 46 -6.82 -3.19 5.37
CA LEU A 46 -5.39 -2.99 5.13
C LEU A 46 -4.59 -2.84 6.43
N LEU A 47 -5.13 -2.10 7.38
CA LEU A 47 -4.43 -1.78 8.63
C LEU A 47 -4.02 -3.02 9.44
N PRO A 48 -4.90 -4.01 9.68
CA PRO A 48 -4.49 -5.25 10.33
C PRO A 48 -3.40 -6.01 9.58
N GLY A 49 -3.40 -5.94 8.26
CA GLY A 49 -2.35 -6.55 7.43
C GLY A 49 -0.97 -5.93 7.67
N ILE A 50 -0.90 -4.61 7.73
CA ILE A 50 0.34 -3.89 8.05
C ILE A 50 0.82 -4.23 9.46
N GLN A 51 -0.07 -4.23 10.43
CA GLN A 51 0.25 -4.58 11.81
C GLN A 51 0.70 -6.04 11.94
N PHE A 52 0.07 -6.94 11.22
CA PHE A 52 0.48 -8.34 11.17
C PHE A 52 1.89 -8.50 10.61
N THR A 53 2.23 -7.78 9.55
CA THR A 53 3.56 -7.79 8.95
C THR A 53 4.61 -7.32 9.95
N ARG A 54 4.34 -6.26 10.70
CA ARG A 54 5.24 -5.79 11.77
C ARG A 54 5.44 -6.85 12.85
N ARG A 55 4.39 -7.53 13.27
CA ARG A 55 4.50 -8.63 14.25
C ARG A 55 5.29 -9.81 13.69
N LEU A 56 5.10 -10.12 12.42
CA LEU A 56 5.87 -11.17 11.76
C LEU A 56 7.37 -10.88 11.79
N PHE A 57 7.76 -9.65 11.49
CA PHE A 57 9.16 -9.25 11.54
C PHE A 57 9.74 -9.16 12.95
N ALA A 58 8.91 -8.94 13.95
CA ALA A 58 9.32 -8.95 15.34
C ALA A 58 9.50 -10.37 15.90
N ALA A 59 9.11 -11.41 15.17
CA ALA A 59 9.30 -12.79 15.58
C ALA A 59 10.79 -13.10 15.75
N PRO A 60 11.20 -13.86 16.80
CA PRO A 60 12.62 -14.09 17.10
C PRO A 60 13.41 -14.72 15.95
N ALA A 61 12.78 -15.55 15.14
CA ALA A 61 13.41 -16.18 13.99
C ALA A 61 13.83 -15.18 12.90
N LEU A 62 13.11 -14.09 12.74
CA LEU A 62 13.38 -13.04 11.74
C LEU A 62 14.08 -11.83 12.35
N ALA A 63 13.77 -11.47 13.58
CA ALA A 63 14.30 -10.28 14.23
C ALA A 63 15.82 -10.23 14.26
N ARG A 64 16.49 -11.37 14.34
CA ARG A 64 17.95 -11.47 14.34
C ARG A 64 18.61 -11.04 13.02
N TYR A 65 17.84 -11.02 11.92
CA TYR A 65 18.32 -10.60 10.61
C TYR A 65 17.96 -9.15 10.30
N LEU A 66 17.12 -8.53 11.12
CA LEU A 66 16.57 -7.18 10.89
C LEU A 66 17.20 -6.21 11.88
N GLN A 67 17.70 -5.11 11.37
CA GLN A 67 18.31 -4.06 12.18
C GLN A 67 17.34 -2.91 12.43
N ILE A 68 16.68 -2.45 11.39
CA ILE A 68 15.81 -1.27 11.45
C ILE A 68 14.71 -1.36 10.39
N GLU A 69 13.54 -0.86 10.73
CA GLU A 69 12.47 -0.57 9.79
C GLU A 69 12.77 0.76 9.09
N THR A 70 13.06 0.71 7.79
CA THR A 70 13.36 1.91 7.00
C THR A 70 12.08 2.61 6.58
N PHE A 71 11.04 1.83 6.25
CA PHE A 71 9.81 2.37 5.70
C PHE A 71 8.59 1.52 6.08
N PRO A 72 7.51 2.11 6.59
CA PRO A 72 7.29 3.53 6.89
C PRO A 72 8.14 4.09 8.02
N GLY A 73 8.81 3.25 8.78
CA GLY A 73 9.66 3.65 9.89
C GLY A 73 8.96 3.61 11.24
N PRO A 74 9.75 3.60 12.33
CA PRO A 74 9.19 3.50 13.68
C PRO A 74 8.37 4.73 14.10
N SER A 75 8.54 5.86 13.45
CA SER A 75 7.73 7.07 13.69
C SER A 75 6.27 6.92 13.24
N ALA A 76 6.00 6.05 12.28
CA ALA A 76 4.63 5.74 11.84
C ALA A 76 4.02 4.68 12.77
N ALA A 77 3.78 5.04 14.01
CA ALA A 77 3.24 4.14 15.03
C ALA A 77 1.71 4.20 15.13
N SER A 78 1.09 5.32 14.77
CA SER A 78 -0.36 5.47 14.79
C SER A 78 -1.02 4.87 13.56
N ASP A 79 -2.27 4.47 13.69
CA ASP A 79 -3.06 3.94 12.59
C ASP A 79 -3.19 4.95 11.45
N ASP A 80 -3.40 6.23 11.76
CA ASP A 80 -3.51 7.29 10.77
C ASP A 80 -2.19 7.49 10.00
N ALA A 81 -1.06 7.44 10.69
CA ALA A 81 0.25 7.55 10.05
C ALA A 81 0.53 6.37 9.10
N LEU A 82 0.13 5.15 9.47
CA LEU A 82 0.25 3.98 8.62
C LEU A 82 -0.63 4.07 7.37
N LEU A 83 -1.84 4.57 7.52
CA LEU A 83 -2.77 4.75 6.39
C LEU A 83 -2.31 5.86 5.45
N ASP A 84 -1.78 6.96 5.97
CA ASP A 84 -1.21 8.04 5.16
C ASP A 84 -0.02 7.55 4.34
N ASP A 85 0.86 6.78 4.97
CA ASP A 85 1.98 6.16 4.30
C ASP A 85 1.52 5.21 3.18
N ALA A 86 0.55 4.36 3.47
CA ALA A 86 0.00 3.43 2.49
C ALA A 86 -0.62 4.16 1.27
N ARG A 87 -1.25 5.30 1.48
CA ARG A 87 -1.78 6.12 0.38
C ARG A 87 -0.69 6.73 -0.49
N SER A 88 0.38 7.19 0.13
CA SER A 88 1.47 7.87 -0.59
C SER A 88 2.35 6.90 -1.37
N THR A 89 2.47 5.65 -0.93
CA THR A 89 3.38 4.65 -1.49
C THR A 89 2.67 3.48 -2.17
N GLY A 90 1.35 3.36 -1.98
CA GLY A 90 0.56 2.29 -2.54
C GLY A 90 0.60 2.23 -4.06
N ASN A 91 0.69 1.03 -4.59
CA ASN A 91 0.63 0.74 -6.00
C ASN A 91 -0.52 -0.21 -6.30
N ARG A 92 -1.09 -0.04 -7.49
CA ARG A 92 -2.06 -0.98 -8.00
C ARG A 92 -1.38 -2.24 -8.51
N LEU A 93 -1.80 -3.39 -8.02
CA LEU A 93 -1.42 -4.67 -8.59
C LEU A 93 -2.33 -4.96 -9.79
N SER A 94 -1.74 -5.11 -10.95
CA SER A 94 -2.47 -5.49 -12.17
C SER A 94 -2.60 -7.01 -12.23
N PRO A 95 -3.82 -7.56 -12.26
CA PRO A 95 -3.99 -8.98 -12.50
C PRO A 95 -3.43 -9.31 -13.89
N GLY A 96 -2.45 -10.17 -13.96
CA GLY A 96 -1.85 -10.58 -15.22
C GLY A 96 -0.39 -10.18 -15.43
N LYS A 97 0.21 -9.45 -14.52
CA LYS A 97 1.66 -9.20 -14.48
C LYS A 97 2.38 -9.89 -13.33
N CYS A 98 1.84 -10.97 -12.83
CA CYS A 98 2.63 -11.91 -12.03
C CYS A 98 3.54 -12.68 -12.99
N ARG A 99 4.74 -12.20 -13.12
CA ARG A 99 5.82 -12.99 -13.70
C ARG A 99 6.60 -13.66 -12.61
#